data_82eebbb5dcf6e5f7769fafce1ad83bd5
#
_entry.id   82eebbb5dcf6e5f7769fafce1ad83bd5
#
_cell.length_a   1.000
_cell.length_b   1.000
_cell.length_c   1.000
_cell.angle_alpha   90.00
_cell.angle_beta   90.00
_cell.angle_gamma   90.00
#
_symmetry.space_group_name_H-M   'P 1'
#
loop_
_entity.id
_entity.type
_entity.pdbx_description
1 polymer ?
#
loop_
_entity_poly.entity_id
_entity_poly.type
_entity_poly.pdbx_seq_one_letter_code
_entity_poly.pdbx_strand_id
1 'polypeptide(L)'
;GFPFLYRGKLYNAALVMQEGRILGIVPKKHLPNHSEFYEERYFQEGREEVEWIQDFLEKDGDIPFGMHLHFIADHDERFRLAVEICEDLWVPNPPSVTHCLMGATVIANTTASDALIKKNDSRRALVQHSSGCLHNAYVYTSAGPSESTQDMVFSAHSMVAENGKILAESPRFYEGMTFGEIDLSVLWRERIKQNTFETVEEDAVQVPFILFKADYLAQGISVKQLDEVERKAGTRRGLTGEKAGAKEVESSKKEKRLILKRFINPMPFLPVDSSKDFERGEEILSIPAHGLKKRLQHIGAKKVILGLSGGLDSTLALFVAVKCFQLLGYDLKNIIAVTMPSFGTSEITHSNALESARILGTDMREIPIHDAVLQHFKDISYDENKRDVVYENAQARERTQILMDLANKE
;
A
#
# COMPACT_ATOMS: atom_id res chain seq x y z
N GLY A 1 4.25 13.57 7.85
CA GLY A 1 4.93 12.72 8.85
C GLY A 1 6.44 12.88 8.77
N PHE A 2 7.13 12.77 9.89
CA PHE A 2 8.59 12.90 9.95
C PHE A 2 9.14 12.28 11.24
N PRO A 3 10.44 11.87 11.28
CA PRO A 3 11.10 11.47 12.52
C PRO A 3 11.43 12.71 13.35
N PHE A 4 11.00 12.72 14.60
CA PHE A 4 11.17 13.84 15.53
C PHE A 4 12.02 13.45 16.74
N LEU A 5 13.17 14.10 16.92
CA LEU A 5 14.04 13.89 18.08
C LEU A 5 13.67 14.87 19.19
N TYR A 6 13.23 14.34 20.34
CA TYR A 6 12.88 15.13 21.51
C TYR A 6 13.40 14.50 22.79
N ARG A 7 14.12 15.25 23.62
CA ARG A 7 14.72 14.79 24.88
C ARG A 7 15.48 13.46 24.77
N GLY A 8 16.23 13.29 23.67
CA GLY A 8 17.02 12.09 23.42
C GLY A 8 16.23 10.86 23.00
N LYS A 9 14.95 11.00 22.67
CA LYS A 9 14.06 9.98 22.13
C LYS A 9 13.63 10.35 20.73
N LEU A 10 13.56 9.37 19.84
CA LEU A 10 13.07 9.53 18.49
C LEU A 10 11.60 9.13 18.41
N TYR A 11 10.76 9.95 17.82
CA TYR A 11 9.33 9.73 17.62
C TYR A 11 8.99 9.69 16.13
N ASN A 12 8.11 8.79 15.74
CA ASN A 12 7.39 8.92 14.47
C ASN A 12 6.26 9.93 14.71
N ALA A 13 6.29 11.07 14.05
CA ALA A 13 5.41 12.17 14.37
C ALA A 13 4.80 12.82 13.11
N ALA A 14 3.65 13.45 13.29
CA ALA A 14 3.01 14.33 12.32
C ALA A 14 3.18 15.80 12.75
N LEU A 15 3.55 16.64 11.81
CA LEU A 15 3.62 18.08 11.97
C LEU A 15 2.37 18.73 11.40
N VAL A 16 1.68 19.52 12.21
CA VAL A 16 0.60 20.38 11.74
C VAL A 16 1.10 21.81 11.62
N MET A 17 0.91 22.39 10.44
CA MET A 17 1.41 23.74 10.16
C MET A 17 0.40 24.53 9.33
N GLN A 18 0.47 25.83 9.45
CA GLN A 18 -0.29 26.80 8.65
C GLN A 18 0.56 28.00 8.30
N GLU A 19 0.57 28.41 7.03
CA GLU A 19 1.30 29.58 6.54
C GLU A 19 2.78 29.64 6.99
N GLY A 20 3.43 28.47 7.03
CA GLY A 20 4.82 28.33 7.44
C GLY A 20 5.06 28.41 8.95
N ARG A 21 4.02 28.42 9.79
CA ARG A 21 4.09 28.31 11.24
C ARG A 21 3.71 26.92 11.68
N ILE A 22 4.41 26.41 12.68
CA ILE A 22 4.10 25.13 13.30
C ILE A 22 3.00 25.34 14.34
N LEU A 23 1.90 24.60 14.21
CA LEU A 23 0.79 24.63 15.15
C LEU A 23 0.94 23.58 16.23
N GLY A 24 1.56 22.43 15.94
CA GLY A 24 1.79 21.38 16.91
C GLY A 24 2.42 20.14 16.29
N ILE A 25 2.90 19.24 17.15
CA ILE A 25 3.53 17.98 16.77
C ILE A 25 2.81 16.84 17.47
N VAL A 26 2.28 15.90 16.70
CA VAL A 26 1.54 14.73 17.19
C VAL A 26 2.38 13.48 17.01
N PRO A 27 2.83 12.80 18.09
CA PRO A 27 3.56 11.55 18.00
C PRO A 27 2.59 10.37 17.76
N LYS A 28 3.08 9.35 17.05
CA LYS A 28 2.37 8.08 16.82
C LYS A 28 2.24 7.30 18.13
N LYS A 29 1.03 6.77 18.40
CA LYS A 29 0.77 5.95 19.59
C LYS A 29 1.25 4.51 19.41
N HIS A 30 0.79 3.85 18.36
CA HIS A 30 1.00 2.42 18.16
C HIS A 30 2.10 2.17 17.13
N LEU A 31 3.22 1.62 17.61
CA LEU A 31 4.38 1.31 16.80
C LEU A 31 4.31 -0.16 16.36
N PRO A 32 4.05 -0.47 15.07
CA PRO A 32 4.01 -1.85 14.63
C PRO A 32 5.39 -2.50 14.70
N ASN A 33 5.42 -3.70 15.28
CA ASN A 33 6.62 -4.53 15.39
C ASN A 33 6.30 -5.98 15.03
N HIS A 34 5.65 -6.16 13.89
CA HIS A 34 5.23 -7.45 13.35
C HIS A 34 5.32 -7.43 11.82
N SER A 35 5.36 -8.62 11.21
CA SER A 35 5.49 -8.82 9.76
C SER A 35 6.70 -8.05 9.18
N GLU A 36 6.47 -7.15 8.25
CA GLU A 36 7.48 -6.28 7.62
C GLU A 36 7.84 -5.04 8.46
N PHE A 37 7.14 -4.78 9.57
CA PHE A 37 7.33 -3.60 10.39
C PHE A 37 8.17 -3.88 11.64
N TYR A 38 9.03 -2.92 11.99
CA TYR A 38 9.90 -2.97 13.18
C TYR A 38 10.14 -1.56 13.76
N GLU A 39 9.07 -0.76 13.85
CA GLU A 39 9.15 0.64 14.31
C GLU A 39 9.61 0.77 15.77
N GLU A 40 9.22 -0.13 16.67
CA GLU A 40 9.66 -0.13 18.09
C GLU A 40 11.18 -0.17 18.24
N ARG A 41 11.90 -0.63 17.23
CA ARG A 41 13.36 -0.66 17.23
C ARG A 41 13.98 0.74 17.25
N TYR A 42 13.28 1.71 16.67
CA TYR A 42 13.82 3.05 16.42
C TYR A 42 13.05 4.14 17.13
N PHE A 43 11.74 3.97 17.31
CA PHE A 43 10.85 5.02 17.77
C PHE A 43 10.32 4.73 19.18
N GLN A 44 10.06 5.82 19.89
CA GLN A 44 9.36 5.84 21.17
C GLN A 44 7.86 6.03 20.92
N GLU A 45 7.05 5.30 21.66
CA GLU A 45 5.59 5.47 21.71
C GLU A 45 5.20 6.89 22.16
N GLY A 46 4.19 7.46 21.47
CA GLY A 46 3.62 8.75 21.81
C GLY A 46 2.89 8.74 23.15
N ARG A 47 2.96 9.85 23.88
CA ARG A 47 2.25 10.03 25.14
C ARG A 47 0.98 10.82 24.94
N GLU A 48 -0.02 10.53 25.75
CA GLU A 48 -1.30 11.26 25.75
C GLU A 48 -1.14 12.68 26.27
N GLU A 49 -0.29 12.85 27.31
CA GLU A 49 0.04 14.14 27.88
C GLU A 49 0.67 15.09 26.84
N VAL A 50 0.27 16.35 26.89
CA VAL A 50 0.80 17.39 26.01
C VAL A 50 1.86 18.19 26.75
N GLU A 51 3.06 18.22 26.21
CA GLU A 51 4.17 19.07 26.67
C GLU A 51 4.33 20.26 25.73
N TRP A 52 4.76 21.43 26.29
CA TRP A 52 5.07 22.61 25.49
C TRP A 52 6.58 22.68 25.28
N ILE A 53 7.00 22.68 24.00
CA ILE A 53 8.39 22.85 23.59
C ILE A 53 8.64 24.35 23.46
N GLN A 54 9.49 24.86 24.34
CA GLN A 54 9.82 26.29 24.37
C GLN A 54 10.80 26.64 23.24
N ASP A 55 10.59 27.78 22.61
CA ASP A 55 11.49 28.39 21.62
C ASP A 55 11.96 27.42 20.51
N PHE A 56 11.06 26.56 20.02
CA PHE A 56 11.40 25.56 19.00
C PHE A 56 11.96 26.18 17.73
N LEU A 57 11.30 27.22 17.25
CA LEU A 57 11.79 28.13 16.21
C LEU A 57 11.40 29.55 16.65
N GLU A 58 12.33 30.53 16.53
CA GLU A 58 12.09 31.92 16.97
C GLU A 58 10.75 32.51 16.49
N LYS A 59 10.28 32.10 15.30
CA LYS A 59 9.04 32.59 14.70
C LYS A 59 7.75 31.96 15.21
N ASP A 60 7.86 30.75 15.82
CA ASP A 60 6.68 29.94 16.14
C ASP A 60 6.32 29.97 17.63
N GLY A 61 7.27 30.42 18.49
CA GLY A 61 7.10 30.43 19.95
C GLY A 61 7.06 29.02 20.54
N ASP A 62 6.25 28.85 21.59
CA ASP A 62 6.07 27.57 22.26
C ASP A 62 5.14 26.67 21.46
N ILE A 63 5.57 25.42 21.21
CA ILE A 63 4.84 24.47 20.37
C ILE A 63 4.35 23.30 21.23
N PRO A 64 3.07 22.91 21.15
CA PRO A 64 2.57 21.73 21.85
C PRO A 64 3.03 20.44 21.16
N PHE A 65 3.47 19.48 21.96
CA PHE A 65 3.87 18.14 21.57
C PHE A 65 3.15 17.10 22.42
N GLY A 66 2.36 16.26 21.80
CA GLY A 66 1.59 15.21 22.47
C GLY A 66 0.45 14.71 21.57
N MET A 67 -0.25 13.68 22.03
CA MET A 67 -1.32 13.07 21.24
C MET A 67 -2.63 13.88 21.33
N HIS A 68 -3.02 14.33 22.52
CA HIS A 68 -4.30 14.99 22.75
C HIS A 68 -4.27 16.45 22.30
N LEU A 69 -4.00 16.67 21.01
CA LEU A 69 -4.04 17.98 20.35
C LEU A 69 -5.23 18.05 19.40
N HIS A 70 -6.06 19.08 19.57
CA HIS A 70 -7.11 19.44 18.62
C HIS A 70 -6.81 20.80 17.97
N PHE A 71 -6.77 20.83 16.66
CA PHE A 71 -6.62 22.05 15.88
C PHE A 71 -8.00 22.57 15.51
N ILE A 72 -8.37 23.70 16.09
CA ILE A 72 -9.73 24.25 16.03
C ILE A 72 -9.76 25.47 15.14
N ALA A 73 -10.67 25.48 14.17
CA ALA A 73 -10.86 26.62 13.31
C ALA A 73 -11.45 27.82 14.08
N ASP A 74 -10.87 28.99 13.89
CA ASP A 74 -11.23 30.24 14.60
C ASP A 74 -12.64 30.74 14.27
N HIS A 75 -13.18 30.43 13.08
CA HIS A 75 -14.48 30.89 12.61
C HIS A 75 -15.58 29.83 12.66
N ASP A 76 -15.23 28.56 12.88
CA ASP A 76 -16.19 27.46 12.99
C ASP A 76 -15.66 26.37 13.94
N GLU A 77 -16.00 26.48 15.21
CA GLU A 77 -15.58 25.51 16.23
C GLU A 77 -16.04 24.06 15.95
N ARG A 78 -16.96 23.87 14.99
CA ARG A 78 -17.35 22.52 14.54
C ARG A 78 -16.23 21.85 13.75
N PHE A 79 -15.26 22.61 13.19
CA PHE A 79 -14.08 22.06 12.59
C PHE A 79 -12.99 21.87 13.65
N ARG A 80 -12.92 20.65 14.17
CA ARG A 80 -11.90 20.19 15.13
C ARG A 80 -11.12 19.07 14.51
N LEU A 81 -9.88 19.35 14.10
CA LEU A 81 -8.98 18.39 13.50
C LEU A 81 -8.14 17.72 14.59
N ALA A 82 -8.10 16.38 14.57
CA ALA A 82 -7.10 15.60 15.28
C ALA A 82 -6.33 14.73 14.29
N VAL A 83 -5.14 14.28 14.70
CA VAL A 83 -4.22 13.54 13.85
C VAL A 83 -3.88 12.21 14.50
N GLU A 84 -3.92 11.14 13.72
CA GLU A 84 -3.36 9.84 14.08
C GLU A 84 -2.46 9.33 12.94
N ILE A 85 -1.61 8.33 13.18
CA ILE A 85 -0.57 7.94 12.23
C ILE A 85 -0.63 6.44 11.94
N CYS A 86 -0.94 6.10 10.71
CA CYS A 86 -0.79 4.77 10.11
C CYS A 86 -1.43 3.65 10.96
N GLU A 87 -0.62 2.92 11.74
CA GLU A 87 -1.02 1.78 12.58
C GLU A 87 -2.11 2.15 13.60
N ASP A 88 -2.16 3.40 14.02
CA ASP A 88 -3.17 3.87 14.97
C ASP A 88 -4.61 3.55 14.50
N LEU A 89 -4.88 3.50 13.18
CA LEU A 89 -6.18 3.10 12.65
C LEU A 89 -6.42 1.57 12.73
N TRP A 90 -5.37 0.75 12.79
CA TRP A 90 -5.48 -0.70 12.66
C TRP A 90 -5.68 -1.44 13.99
N VAL A 91 -5.50 -0.75 15.09
CA VAL A 91 -5.65 -1.31 16.44
C VAL A 91 -7.14 -1.40 16.86
N PRO A 92 -7.48 -2.26 17.83
CA PRO A 92 -8.87 -2.40 18.32
C PRO A 92 -9.46 -1.12 18.92
N ASN A 93 -8.64 -0.25 19.50
CA ASN A 93 -9.02 1.04 20.05
C ASN A 93 -8.13 2.15 19.47
N PRO A 94 -8.45 2.66 18.28
CA PRO A 94 -7.71 3.75 17.64
C PRO A 94 -7.75 5.04 18.46
N PRO A 95 -6.70 5.87 18.45
CA PRO A 95 -6.69 7.19 19.08
C PRO A 95 -7.86 8.08 18.62
N SER A 96 -8.29 7.92 17.36
CA SER A 96 -9.46 8.62 16.82
C SER A 96 -10.75 8.42 17.64
N VAL A 97 -10.90 7.30 18.35
CA VAL A 97 -12.04 7.07 19.26
C VAL A 97 -12.00 8.12 20.36
N THR A 98 -10.91 8.22 21.10
CA THR A 98 -10.73 9.19 22.17
C THR A 98 -10.86 10.63 21.64
N HIS A 99 -10.21 10.94 20.52
CA HIS A 99 -10.32 12.26 19.90
C HIS A 99 -11.76 12.64 19.55
N CYS A 100 -12.54 11.72 18.98
CA CYS A 100 -13.92 12.00 18.62
C CYS A 100 -14.83 12.16 19.85
N LEU A 101 -14.59 11.39 20.91
CA LEU A 101 -15.29 11.55 22.18
C LEU A 101 -14.92 12.87 22.89
N MET A 102 -13.70 13.39 22.69
CA MET A 102 -13.25 14.73 23.09
C MET A 102 -13.74 15.84 22.15
N GLY A 103 -14.53 15.52 21.11
CA GLY A 103 -15.15 16.49 20.21
C GLY A 103 -14.51 16.69 18.85
N ALA A 104 -13.44 15.97 18.48
CA ALA A 104 -12.87 16.04 17.13
C ALA A 104 -13.90 15.62 16.08
N THR A 105 -14.04 16.40 15.01
CA THR A 105 -14.96 16.15 13.89
C THR A 105 -14.24 15.73 12.62
N VAL A 106 -12.95 16.02 12.53
CA VAL A 106 -12.10 15.65 11.42
C VAL A 106 -10.90 14.89 11.96
N ILE A 107 -10.64 13.70 11.42
CA ILE A 107 -9.46 12.90 11.71
C ILE A 107 -8.60 12.87 10.46
N ALA A 108 -7.32 13.25 10.59
CA ALA A 108 -6.33 13.08 9.54
C ALA A 108 -5.37 11.94 9.91
N ASN A 109 -5.21 10.98 9.01
CA ASN A 109 -4.26 9.88 9.17
C ASN A 109 -3.21 9.96 8.07
N THR A 110 -1.97 10.20 8.47
CA THR A 110 -0.81 10.12 7.58
C THR A 110 -0.18 8.74 7.67
N THR A 111 -0.06 8.05 6.54
CA THR A 111 0.32 6.64 6.56
C THR A 111 1.41 6.30 5.54
N ALA A 112 2.21 5.31 5.86
CA ALA A 112 3.10 4.60 4.96
C ALA A 112 2.78 3.09 4.99
N SER A 113 1.49 2.76 4.84
CA SER A 113 1.03 1.38 4.78
C SER A 113 1.35 0.80 3.41
N ASP A 114 2.07 -0.30 3.39
CA ASP A 114 2.52 -1.00 2.19
C ASP A 114 1.37 -1.54 1.33
N ALA A 115 1.66 -1.78 0.06
CA ALA A 115 0.71 -2.32 -0.90
C ALA A 115 0.77 -3.85 -0.89
N LEU A 116 -0.24 -4.48 -0.30
CA LEU A 116 -0.47 -5.92 -0.36
C LEU A 116 -1.79 -6.21 -1.08
N ILE A 117 -1.92 -7.43 -1.60
CA ILE A 117 -3.15 -7.90 -2.23
C ILE A 117 -4.31 -7.83 -1.21
N LYS A 118 -5.42 -7.21 -1.59
CA LYS A 118 -6.61 -6.95 -0.75
C LYS A 118 -6.44 -5.94 0.39
N LYS A 119 -5.25 -5.45 0.69
CA LYS A 119 -5.04 -4.50 1.78
C LYS A 119 -5.76 -3.15 1.52
N ASN A 120 -5.96 -2.79 0.26
CA ASN A 120 -6.78 -1.63 -0.11
C ASN A 120 -8.24 -1.78 0.32
N ASP A 121 -8.83 -2.98 0.19
CA ASP A 121 -10.21 -3.24 0.63
C ASP A 121 -10.32 -3.11 2.16
N SER A 122 -9.33 -3.64 2.87
CA SER A 122 -9.24 -3.52 4.34
C SER A 122 -9.09 -2.06 4.79
N ARG A 123 -8.20 -1.28 4.15
CA ARG A 123 -8.07 0.17 4.44
C ARG A 123 -9.38 0.90 4.24
N ARG A 124 -10.02 0.64 3.10
CA ARG A 124 -11.31 1.25 2.77
C ARG A 124 -12.38 0.92 3.81
N ALA A 125 -12.47 -0.35 4.21
CA ALA A 125 -13.39 -0.80 5.24
C ALA A 125 -13.11 -0.13 6.60
N LEU A 126 -11.85 -0.03 7.02
CA LEU A 126 -11.47 0.64 8.27
C LEU A 126 -11.79 2.14 8.26
N VAL A 127 -11.45 2.84 7.18
CA VAL A 127 -11.77 4.28 7.03
C VAL A 127 -13.28 4.51 7.05
N GLN A 128 -14.05 3.70 6.33
CA GLN A 128 -15.51 3.78 6.33
C GLN A 128 -16.09 3.49 7.71
N HIS A 129 -15.59 2.44 8.37
CA HIS A 129 -16.03 2.06 9.71
C HIS A 129 -15.75 3.16 10.73
N SER A 130 -14.52 3.65 10.81
CA SER A 130 -14.12 4.73 11.72
C SER A 130 -14.96 5.98 11.48
N SER A 131 -15.11 6.39 10.22
CA SER A 131 -15.93 7.55 9.87
C SER A 131 -17.41 7.38 10.26
N GLY A 132 -17.97 6.17 10.07
CA GLY A 132 -19.37 5.89 10.38
C GLY A 132 -19.67 5.77 11.86
N CYS A 133 -18.85 5.02 12.60
CA CYS A 133 -19.04 4.80 14.03
C CYS A 133 -18.80 6.07 14.86
N LEU A 134 -17.83 6.90 14.46
CA LEU A 134 -17.43 8.07 15.20
C LEU A 134 -18.07 9.36 14.68
N HIS A 135 -18.94 9.28 13.69
CA HIS A 135 -19.59 10.43 13.05
C HIS A 135 -18.58 11.56 12.78
N ASN A 136 -17.50 11.22 12.06
CA ASN A 136 -16.45 12.15 11.70
C ASN A 136 -16.20 12.19 10.19
N ALA A 137 -15.47 13.18 9.76
CA ALA A 137 -14.77 13.15 8.50
C ALA A 137 -13.41 12.49 8.72
N TYR A 138 -13.05 11.52 7.89
CA TYR A 138 -11.77 10.83 7.96
C TYR A 138 -10.95 11.07 6.70
N VAL A 139 -9.80 11.70 6.86
CA VAL A 139 -8.86 12.02 5.78
C VAL A 139 -7.67 11.08 5.89
N TYR A 140 -7.59 10.12 5.01
CA TYR A 140 -6.52 9.13 4.96
C TYR A 140 -5.60 9.45 3.80
N THR A 141 -4.31 9.68 4.06
CA THR A 141 -3.32 9.95 3.02
C THR A 141 -2.14 8.99 3.13
N SER A 142 -1.78 8.36 2.01
CA SER A 142 -0.78 7.29 1.98
C SER A 142 0.46 7.70 1.18
N ALA A 143 1.62 7.22 1.64
CA ALA A 143 2.86 7.28 0.89
C ALA A 143 2.70 6.72 -0.52
N GLY A 144 3.39 7.32 -1.47
CA GLY A 144 3.32 7.01 -2.89
C GLY A 144 4.46 6.10 -3.38
N PRO A 145 4.39 5.65 -4.63
CA PRO A 145 5.39 4.78 -5.23
C PRO A 145 6.76 5.45 -5.40
N SER A 146 6.83 6.78 -5.26
CA SER A 146 8.10 7.54 -5.29
C SER A 146 8.88 7.46 -3.96
N GLU A 147 8.27 7.02 -2.87
CA GLU A 147 8.96 6.83 -1.61
C GLU A 147 10.07 5.77 -1.70
N SER A 148 11.20 6.06 -1.05
CA SER A 148 12.32 5.12 -0.99
C SER A 148 12.02 4.00 0.00
N THR A 149 12.22 2.74 -0.44
CA THR A 149 11.97 1.56 0.38
C THR A 149 12.92 0.44 0.00
N GLN A 150 13.22 -0.44 0.94
CA GLN A 150 13.98 -1.68 0.67
C GLN A 150 13.04 -2.78 0.17
N ASP A 151 12.02 -3.10 0.94
CA ASP A 151 11.18 -4.29 0.75
C ASP A 151 9.71 -3.96 0.46
N MET A 152 9.27 -2.73 0.74
CA MET A 152 7.88 -2.32 0.63
C MET A 152 7.60 -1.50 -0.64
N VAL A 153 6.38 -1.61 -1.14
CA VAL A 153 5.83 -0.74 -2.19
C VAL A 153 4.65 0.01 -1.62
N PHE A 154 4.55 1.30 -1.90
CA PHE A 154 3.44 2.14 -1.45
C PHE A 154 2.54 2.51 -2.61
N SER A 155 1.23 2.50 -2.37
CA SER A 155 0.22 2.64 -3.44
C SER A 155 -0.41 4.03 -3.56
N ALA A 156 -0.02 5.00 -2.75
CA ALA A 156 -0.63 6.34 -2.73
C ALA A 156 -2.16 6.33 -2.55
N HIS A 157 -2.70 5.26 -1.93
CA HIS A 157 -4.14 5.09 -1.77
C HIS A 157 -4.69 6.05 -0.72
N SER A 158 -5.22 7.18 -1.17
CA SER A 158 -5.75 8.25 -0.32
C SER A 158 -7.27 8.32 -0.40
N MET A 159 -7.91 8.65 0.71
CA MET A 159 -9.37 8.67 0.82
C MET A 159 -9.86 9.82 1.70
N VAL A 160 -11.03 10.34 1.39
CA VAL A 160 -11.82 11.21 2.26
C VAL A 160 -13.15 10.54 2.49
N ALA A 161 -13.48 10.29 3.75
CA ALA A 161 -14.76 9.71 4.15
C ALA A 161 -15.51 10.66 5.08
N GLU A 162 -16.84 10.57 5.08
CA GLU A 162 -17.72 11.30 5.98
C GLU A 162 -18.88 10.40 6.39
N ASN A 163 -19.08 10.26 7.69
CA ASN A 163 -20.21 9.49 8.25
C ASN A 163 -20.41 8.12 7.56
N GLY A 164 -19.32 7.37 7.36
CA GLY A 164 -19.29 6.04 6.74
C GLY A 164 -19.33 6.01 5.22
N LYS A 165 -19.36 7.16 4.54
CA LYS A 165 -19.37 7.25 3.09
C LYS A 165 -18.01 7.73 2.57
N ILE A 166 -17.45 7.04 1.57
CA ILE A 166 -16.30 7.56 0.84
C ILE A 166 -16.77 8.67 -0.08
N LEU A 167 -16.27 9.89 0.15
CA LEU A 167 -16.55 11.07 -0.68
C LEU A 167 -15.59 11.16 -1.85
N ALA A 168 -14.32 10.82 -1.61
CA ALA A 168 -13.27 10.82 -2.62
C ALA A 168 -12.27 9.71 -2.34
N GLU A 169 -11.73 9.09 -3.39
CA GLU A 169 -10.76 8.01 -3.32
C GLU A 169 -9.80 8.12 -4.50
N SER A 170 -8.50 8.10 -4.25
CA SER A 170 -7.50 8.12 -5.31
C SER A 170 -7.39 6.77 -6.00
N PRO A 171 -7.11 6.73 -7.31
CA PRO A 171 -6.58 5.53 -7.92
C PRO A 171 -5.29 5.10 -7.22
N ARG A 172 -5.02 3.80 -7.17
CA ARG A 172 -3.75 3.30 -6.66
C ARG A 172 -2.59 3.76 -7.54
N PHE A 173 -1.45 4.02 -6.92
CA PHE A 173 -0.21 4.50 -7.58
C PHE A 173 -0.36 5.88 -8.25
N TYR A 174 -1.39 6.62 -7.86
CA TYR A 174 -1.61 7.99 -8.32
C TYR A 174 -0.88 8.99 -7.42
N GLU A 175 0.10 9.68 -7.98
CA GLU A 175 0.84 10.74 -7.31
C GLU A 175 0.15 12.09 -7.59
N GLY A 176 -0.78 12.46 -6.74
CA GLY A 176 -1.55 13.70 -6.89
C GLY A 176 -2.43 13.97 -5.68
N MET A 177 -3.24 15.00 -5.77
CA MET A 177 -4.15 15.40 -4.69
C MET A 177 -5.52 14.76 -4.87
N THR A 178 -6.11 14.35 -3.73
CA THR A 178 -7.49 13.86 -3.64
C THR A 178 -8.31 14.86 -2.84
N PHE A 179 -9.41 15.30 -3.37
CA PHE A 179 -10.27 16.31 -2.75
C PHE A 179 -11.62 15.71 -2.37
N GLY A 180 -12.13 16.06 -1.19
CA GLY A 180 -13.47 15.72 -0.73
C GLY A 180 -14.10 16.91 -0.03
N GLU A 181 -15.39 17.13 -0.24
CA GLU A 181 -16.16 18.15 0.45
C GLU A 181 -16.82 17.54 1.68
N ILE A 182 -16.61 18.17 2.84
CA ILE A 182 -17.10 17.70 4.14
C ILE A 182 -18.19 18.64 4.63
N ASP A 183 -19.34 18.10 5.04
CA ASP A 183 -20.43 18.84 5.69
C ASP A 183 -20.39 18.65 7.21
N LEU A 184 -19.74 19.57 7.90
CA LEU A 184 -19.66 19.57 9.37
C LEU A 184 -21.03 19.60 10.05
N SER A 185 -22.03 20.21 9.42
CA SER A 185 -23.39 20.29 9.98
C SER A 185 -24.07 18.92 9.99
N VAL A 186 -23.78 18.06 9.02
CA VAL A 186 -24.26 16.67 9.02
C VAL A 186 -23.64 15.90 10.17
N LEU A 187 -22.32 15.97 10.33
CA LEU A 187 -21.60 15.28 11.40
C LEU A 187 -22.11 15.67 12.77
N TRP A 188 -22.23 16.98 13.00
CA TRP A 188 -22.73 17.53 14.25
C TRP A 188 -24.15 17.06 14.56
N ARG A 189 -25.04 17.10 13.58
CA ARG A 189 -26.43 16.66 13.71
C ARG A 189 -26.56 15.16 14.00
N GLU A 190 -25.77 14.33 13.36
CA GLU A 190 -25.80 12.88 13.61
C GLU A 190 -25.33 12.54 15.03
N ARG A 191 -24.30 13.22 15.55
CA ARG A 191 -23.86 13.07 16.95
C ARG A 191 -24.97 13.48 17.95
N ILE A 192 -25.66 14.60 17.72
CA ILE A 192 -26.75 15.06 18.60
C ILE A 192 -27.92 14.07 18.61
N LYS A 193 -28.23 13.43 17.48
CA LYS A 193 -29.31 12.44 17.39
C LYS A 193 -29.01 11.14 18.13
N GLN A 194 -27.76 10.78 18.26
CA GLN A 194 -27.32 9.54 18.90
C GLN A 194 -27.09 9.77 20.40
N ASN A 195 -28.06 9.39 21.21
CA ASN A 195 -27.98 9.46 22.69
C ASN A 195 -26.92 8.48 23.27
N THR A 196 -26.39 7.56 22.46
CA THR A 196 -25.33 6.62 22.83
C THR A 196 -23.96 7.13 22.46
N PHE A 197 -23.84 8.28 21.80
CA PHE A 197 -22.56 8.93 21.53
C PHE A 197 -22.17 9.76 22.76
N GLU A 198 -21.45 9.12 23.67
CA GLU A 198 -20.96 9.74 24.88
C GLU A 198 -19.78 10.67 24.61
N THR A 199 -19.71 11.78 25.30
CA THR A 199 -18.53 12.66 25.31
C THR A 199 -17.76 12.44 26.60
N VAL A 200 -16.43 12.48 26.54
CA VAL A 200 -15.59 12.44 27.74
C VAL A 200 -15.40 13.84 28.30
N GLU A 201 -15.25 13.93 29.63
CA GLU A 201 -15.00 15.21 30.32
C GLU A 201 -13.57 15.74 30.11
N GLU A 202 -12.64 14.87 29.69
CA GLU A 202 -11.26 15.25 29.38
C GLU A 202 -11.20 16.06 28.09
N ASP A 203 -10.63 17.25 28.17
CA ASP A 203 -10.43 18.12 27.02
C ASP A 203 -9.05 17.93 26.42
N ALA A 204 -8.99 17.82 25.10
CA ALA A 204 -7.73 17.94 24.38
C ALA A 204 -7.20 19.38 24.46
N VAL A 205 -5.89 19.55 24.41
CA VAL A 205 -5.29 20.88 24.26
C VAL A 205 -5.73 21.48 22.93
N GLN A 206 -6.40 22.62 22.99
CA GLN A 206 -6.97 23.30 21.83
C GLN A 206 -5.94 24.25 21.22
N VAL A 207 -5.65 24.08 19.94
CA VAL A 207 -4.76 24.92 19.18
C VAL A 207 -5.57 25.64 18.09
N PRO A 208 -5.78 26.96 18.18
CA PRO A 208 -6.55 27.70 17.20
C PRO A 208 -5.78 27.79 15.87
N PHE A 209 -6.49 27.72 14.76
CA PHE A 209 -5.96 28.02 13.44
C PHE A 209 -6.98 28.80 12.60
N ILE A 210 -6.49 29.55 11.63
CA ILE A 210 -7.34 30.37 10.78
C ILE A 210 -7.88 29.54 9.63
N LEU A 211 -9.20 29.35 9.53
CA LEU A 211 -9.82 28.82 8.33
C LEU A 211 -9.56 29.76 7.16
N PHE A 212 -9.12 29.21 6.03
CA PHE A 212 -8.79 29.96 4.84
C PHE A 212 -9.85 31.02 4.51
N LYS A 213 -9.42 32.26 4.34
CA LYS A 213 -10.28 33.27 3.75
C LYS A 213 -10.69 32.81 2.37
N ALA A 214 -11.96 33.02 2.02
CA ALA A 214 -12.54 32.63 0.72
C ALA A 214 -11.76 33.11 -0.51
N ASP A 215 -10.88 34.09 -0.35
CA ASP A 215 -10.00 34.63 -1.39
C ASP A 215 -8.96 33.66 -1.94
N TYR A 216 -8.61 32.59 -1.21
CA TYR A 216 -7.69 31.54 -1.71
C TYR A 216 -8.38 30.58 -2.69
N LEU A 217 -9.68 30.35 -2.55
CA LEU A 217 -10.47 29.55 -3.51
C LEU A 217 -10.68 30.29 -4.83
N ALA A 218 -10.63 31.63 -4.82
CA ALA A 218 -10.79 32.46 -6.01
C ALA A 218 -9.54 32.52 -6.90
N GLN A 219 -8.36 32.14 -6.41
CA GLN A 219 -7.09 32.34 -7.13
C GLN A 219 -6.47 31.10 -7.77
N GLY A 220 -6.95 29.89 -7.57
CA GLY A 220 -6.15 28.75 -8.00
C GLY A 220 -6.78 27.50 -8.60
N ILE A 221 -8.04 27.18 -8.35
CA ILE A 221 -8.63 25.95 -8.90
C ILE A 221 -10.03 26.26 -9.43
N SER A 222 -10.18 26.31 -10.75
CA SER A 222 -11.50 26.46 -11.34
C SER A 222 -12.31 25.17 -11.18
N VAL A 223 -13.62 25.29 -10.93
CA VAL A 223 -14.57 24.15 -10.87
C VAL A 223 -14.43 23.22 -12.07
N LYS A 224 -14.02 23.73 -13.25
CA LYS A 224 -13.73 22.93 -14.44
C LYS A 224 -12.53 21.97 -14.29
N GLN A 225 -11.55 22.30 -13.46
CA GLN A 225 -10.40 21.41 -13.19
C GLN A 225 -10.78 20.30 -12.21
N LEU A 226 -11.68 20.56 -11.27
CA LEU A 226 -12.25 19.54 -10.38
C LEU A 226 -13.11 18.54 -11.17
N ASP A 227 -13.98 19.00 -12.07
CA ASP A 227 -14.81 18.16 -12.93
C ASP A 227 -13.98 17.29 -13.89
N GLU A 228 -12.79 17.75 -14.28
CA GLU A 228 -11.89 17.00 -15.15
C GLU A 228 -11.10 15.93 -14.41
N VAL A 229 -10.77 16.19 -13.14
CA VAL A 229 -10.15 15.21 -12.23
C VAL A 229 -11.15 14.12 -11.85
N GLU A 230 -12.39 14.47 -11.52
CA GLU A 230 -13.47 13.51 -11.21
C GLU A 230 -13.82 12.63 -12.40
N ARG A 231 -13.84 13.18 -13.62
CA ARG A 231 -14.08 12.42 -14.86
C ARG A 231 -12.94 11.44 -15.18
N LYS A 232 -11.69 11.79 -14.88
CA LYS A 232 -10.53 10.90 -15.05
C LYS A 232 -10.44 9.84 -13.96
N ALA A 233 -10.97 10.11 -12.77
CA ALA A 233 -10.99 9.18 -11.64
C ALA A 233 -12.06 8.08 -11.72
N GLY A 234 -12.95 8.12 -12.69
CA GLY A 234 -13.93 7.06 -13.00
C GLY A 234 -14.82 6.68 -11.80
N THR A 235 -15.78 7.53 -11.45
CA THR A 235 -16.78 7.23 -10.43
C THR A 235 -17.61 5.99 -10.80
N ARG A 236 -17.36 4.86 -10.15
CA ARG A 236 -18.26 3.69 -10.21
C ARG A 236 -19.50 3.94 -9.36
N ARG A 237 -20.64 4.07 -10.02
CA ARG A 237 -21.97 3.97 -9.41
C ARG A 237 -22.29 2.50 -9.09
N GLY A 238 -22.68 2.26 -7.87
CA GLY A 238 -23.66 1.31 -7.35
C GLY A 238 -23.61 -0.14 -7.81
N LEU A 239 -23.30 -1.04 -6.88
CA LEU A 239 -23.68 -2.46 -6.98
C LEU A 239 -24.54 -2.82 -5.78
N THR A 240 -25.82 -3.07 -6.06
CA THR A 240 -26.75 -3.76 -5.18
C THR A 240 -26.46 -5.25 -5.20
N GLY A 241 -26.23 -5.85 -4.03
CA GLY A 241 -25.94 -7.29 -3.91
C GLY A 241 -27.18 -8.16 -3.98
N GLU A 242 -27.16 -9.17 -4.80
CA GLU A 242 -28.05 -10.33 -4.73
C GLU A 242 -27.33 -11.55 -4.20
N LYS A 243 -28.05 -12.31 -3.36
CA LYS A 243 -27.55 -13.49 -2.65
C LYS A 243 -27.44 -14.68 -3.59
N ALA A 244 -26.25 -15.27 -3.68
CA ALA A 244 -26.07 -16.57 -4.33
C ALA A 244 -26.28 -17.73 -3.33
N GLY A 245 -27.20 -18.64 -3.65
CA GLY A 245 -27.54 -19.80 -2.84
C GLY A 245 -26.49 -20.89 -2.86
N ALA A 246 -26.26 -21.47 -1.70
CA ALA A 246 -25.41 -22.64 -1.51
C ALA A 246 -26.09 -23.92 -2.03
N LYS A 247 -25.40 -24.69 -2.89
CA LYS A 247 -25.78 -26.07 -3.24
C LYS A 247 -25.03 -27.05 -2.33
N GLU A 248 -25.78 -27.89 -1.63
CA GLU A 248 -25.27 -29.01 -0.86
C GLU A 248 -24.75 -30.10 -1.79
N VAL A 249 -23.56 -30.59 -1.49
CA VAL A 249 -22.99 -31.82 -2.10
C VAL A 249 -23.00 -32.93 -1.04
N GLU A 250 -23.89 -33.93 -1.23
CA GLU A 250 -23.87 -35.16 -0.46
C GLU A 250 -22.72 -36.07 -0.90
N SER A 251 -21.88 -36.48 0.04
CA SER A 251 -21.03 -37.66 -0.13
C SER A 251 -21.05 -38.55 1.12
N SER A 252 -21.46 -39.77 0.92
CA SER A 252 -21.58 -40.83 1.91
C SER A 252 -20.22 -41.48 2.22
N LYS A 253 -19.76 -41.44 3.48
CA LYS A 253 -19.16 -42.56 4.23
C LYS A 253 -18.85 -42.11 5.66
N LYS A 254 -19.25 -42.96 6.62
CA LYS A 254 -19.19 -42.75 8.08
C LYS A 254 -17.76 -42.60 8.58
N GLU A 255 -17.31 -41.42 8.75
CA GLU A 255 -16.35 -40.99 9.76
C GLU A 255 -16.96 -39.75 10.42
N LYS A 256 -16.96 -39.66 11.77
CA LYS A 256 -17.37 -38.48 12.50
C LYS A 256 -16.38 -37.37 12.19
N ARG A 257 -16.50 -36.73 11.02
CA ARG A 257 -15.76 -35.53 10.66
C ARG A 257 -16.40 -34.35 11.36
N LEU A 258 -15.58 -33.59 12.06
CA LEU A 258 -15.92 -32.23 12.50
C LEU A 258 -16.40 -31.44 11.29
N ILE A 259 -17.70 -31.19 11.21
CA ILE A 259 -18.28 -30.33 10.15
C ILE A 259 -18.04 -28.89 10.57
N LEU A 260 -17.05 -28.29 9.94
CA LEU A 260 -16.84 -26.84 10.06
C LEU A 260 -18.02 -26.11 9.41
N LYS A 261 -18.80 -25.41 10.21
CA LYS A 261 -19.91 -24.57 9.72
C LYS A 261 -19.42 -23.28 9.03
N ARG A 262 -18.14 -22.95 9.20
CA ARG A 262 -17.51 -21.78 8.57
C ARG A 262 -17.09 -22.12 7.15
N PHE A 263 -17.50 -21.31 6.19
CA PHE A 263 -17.00 -21.41 4.83
C PHE A 263 -15.49 -21.13 4.81
N ILE A 264 -14.71 -22.07 4.30
CA ILE A 264 -13.29 -21.91 4.01
C ILE A 264 -13.15 -21.89 2.50
N ASN A 265 -12.69 -20.77 1.95
CA ASN A 265 -12.47 -20.67 0.51
C ASN A 265 -11.36 -21.64 0.09
N PRO A 266 -11.66 -22.65 -0.77
CA PRO A 266 -10.65 -23.60 -1.24
C PRO A 266 -9.62 -22.96 -2.17
N MET A 267 -9.92 -21.77 -2.70
CA MET A 267 -9.05 -20.99 -3.58
C MET A 267 -8.80 -19.60 -3.00
N PRO A 268 -8.02 -19.48 -1.91
CA PRO A 268 -7.90 -18.24 -1.14
C PRO A 268 -7.25 -17.08 -1.93
N PHE A 269 -6.55 -17.39 -3.00
CA PHE A 269 -5.88 -16.41 -3.85
C PHE A 269 -6.72 -15.92 -5.04
N LEU A 270 -7.84 -16.59 -5.32
CA LEU A 270 -8.77 -16.17 -6.37
C LEU A 270 -9.98 -15.45 -5.77
N PRO A 271 -10.51 -14.43 -6.42
CA PRO A 271 -11.79 -13.83 -6.04
C PRO A 271 -12.90 -14.87 -6.07
N VAL A 272 -13.83 -14.79 -5.12
CA VAL A 272 -15.05 -15.61 -5.13
C VAL A 272 -15.96 -15.18 -6.29
N ASP A 273 -15.90 -13.92 -6.66
CA ASP A 273 -16.61 -13.32 -7.78
C ASP A 273 -15.66 -13.15 -8.97
N SER A 274 -15.85 -13.94 -9.99
CA SER A 274 -15.04 -13.91 -11.23
C SER A 274 -15.07 -12.56 -11.96
N SER A 275 -16.09 -11.72 -11.72
CA SER A 275 -16.12 -10.34 -12.26
C SER A 275 -14.96 -9.48 -11.75
N LYS A 276 -14.32 -9.89 -10.65
CA LYS A 276 -13.15 -9.23 -10.05
C LYS A 276 -11.81 -9.84 -10.45
N ASP A 277 -11.80 -10.88 -11.28
CA ASP A 277 -10.55 -11.58 -11.66
C ASP A 277 -9.60 -10.63 -12.39
N PHE A 278 -10.10 -9.79 -13.28
CA PHE A 278 -9.30 -8.80 -13.99
C PHE A 278 -8.71 -7.76 -13.04
N GLU A 279 -9.52 -7.22 -12.13
CA GLU A 279 -9.04 -6.24 -11.13
C GLU A 279 -7.96 -6.85 -10.24
N ARG A 280 -8.15 -8.10 -9.84
CA ARG A 280 -7.17 -8.85 -9.04
C ARG A 280 -5.88 -9.13 -9.80
N GLY A 281 -5.98 -9.52 -11.07
CA GLY A 281 -4.83 -9.72 -11.94
C GLY A 281 -4.00 -8.44 -12.12
N GLU A 282 -4.68 -7.31 -12.36
CA GLU A 282 -4.04 -6.00 -12.44
C GLU A 282 -3.36 -5.60 -11.12
N GLU A 283 -3.92 -5.91 -9.97
CA GLU A 283 -3.30 -5.67 -8.67
C GLU A 283 -2.02 -6.49 -8.49
N ILE A 284 -2.09 -7.80 -8.79
CA ILE A 284 -0.95 -8.72 -8.70
C ILE A 284 0.24 -8.24 -9.55
N LEU A 285 -0.02 -7.77 -10.76
CA LEU A 285 1.02 -7.27 -11.66
C LEU A 285 1.51 -5.87 -11.30
N SER A 286 0.61 -4.99 -10.88
CA SER A 286 0.93 -3.58 -10.65
C SER A 286 1.84 -3.39 -9.44
N ILE A 287 1.63 -4.10 -8.34
CA ILE A 287 2.44 -3.98 -7.12
C ILE A 287 3.93 -4.23 -7.41
N PRO A 288 4.35 -5.42 -7.90
CA PRO A 288 5.75 -5.68 -8.17
C PRO A 288 6.30 -4.84 -9.33
N ALA A 289 5.47 -4.49 -10.34
CA ALA A 289 5.90 -3.63 -11.44
C ALA A 289 6.29 -2.22 -10.97
N HIS A 290 5.53 -1.63 -10.05
CA HIS A 290 5.89 -0.34 -9.45
C HIS A 290 7.14 -0.45 -8.56
N GLY A 291 7.30 -1.53 -7.81
CA GLY A 291 8.53 -1.80 -7.07
C GLY A 291 9.75 -1.89 -7.97
N LEU A 292 9.67 -2.65 -9.06
CA LEU A 292 10.73 -2.77 -10.07
C LEU A 292 11.02 -1.42 -10.75
N LYS A 293 9.97 -0.69 -11.15
CA LYS A 293 10.08 0.66 -11.74
C LYS A 293 10.93 1.57 -10.88
N LYS A 294 10.64 1.64 -9.57
CA LYS A 294 11.39 2.52 -8.66
C LYS A 294 12.86 2.14 -8.59
N ARG A 295 13.17 0.86 -8.54
CA ARG A 295 14.56 0.36 -8.49
C ARG A 295 15.31 0.67 -9.77
N LEU A 296 14.72 0.43 -10.94
CA LEU A 296 15.34 0.75 -12.24
C LEU A 296 15.60 2.25 -12.40
N GLN A 297 14.67 3.09 -12.00
CA GLN A 297 14.84 4.54 -12.01
C GLN A 297 15.96 5.00 -11.08
N HIS A 298 16.03 4.40 -9.87
CA HIS A 298 17.06 4.77 -8.88
C HIS A 298 18.48 4.48 -9.37
N ILE A 299 18.69 3.31 -10.00
CA ILE A 299 20.02 2.92 -10.52
C ILE A 299 20.27 3.38 -11.96
N GLY A 300 19.28 4.01 -12.61
CA GLY A 300 19.37 4.45 -14.00
C GLY A 300 19.40 3.31 -15.03
N ALA A 301 19.00 2.08 -14.66
CA ALA A 301 19.02 0.94 -15.56
C ALA A 301 17.86 1.02 -16.57
N LYS A 302 18.16 0.72 -17.82
CA LYS A 302 17.21 0.71 -18.93
C LYS A 302 16.96 -0.67 -19.51
N LYS A 303 17.67 -1.68 -19.02
CA LYS A 303 17.56 -3.09 -19.44
C LYS A 303 17.33 -3.97 -18.23
N VAL A 304 16.67 -5.09 -18.42
CA VAL A 304 16.57 -6.19 -17.46
C VAL A 304 16.85 -7.51 -18.14
N ILE A 305 17.46 -8.42 -17.40
CA ILE A 305 17.74 -9.78 -17.86
C ILE A 305 17.04 -10.75 -16.90
N LEU A 306 16.32 -11.71 -17.45
CA LEU A 306 15.65 -12.74 -16.66
C LEU A 306 15.76 -14.12 -17.32
N GLY A 307 15.89 -15.14 -16.49
CA GLY A 307 15.79 -16.54 -16.92
C GLY A 307 14.34 -16.92 -17.13
N LEU A 308 13.99 -17.39 -18.31
CA LEU A 308 12.66 -17.81 -18.68
C LEU A 308 12.63 -19.34 -18.89
N SER A 309 12.11 -20.05 -17.88
CA SER A 309 12.00 -21.52 -17.94
C SER A 309 10.73 -22.01 -18.64
N GLY A 310 9.74 -21.11 -18.83
CA GLY A 310 8.40 -21.47 -19.30
C GLY A 310 7.48 -22.03 -18.21
N GLY A 311 7.93 -22.07 -16.95
CA GLY A 311 7.10 -22.32 -15.78
C GLY A 311 6.38 -21.06 -15.34
N LEU A 312 5.37 -21.20 -14.46
CA LEU A 312 4.51 -20.09 -14.03
C LEU A 312 5.29 -18.94 -13.37
N ASP A 313 6.26 -19.23 -12.51
CA ASP A 313 7.00 -18.20 -11.76
C ASP A 313 7.82 -17.30 -12.69
N SER A 314 8.57 -17.90 -13.62
CA SER A 314 9.37 -17.14 -14.59
C SER A 314 8.50 -16.36 -15.57
N THR A 315 7.35 -16.91 -15.94
CA THR A 315 6.37 -16.24 -16.81
C THR A 315 5.74 -15.06 -16.07
N LEU A 316 5.38 -15.19 -14.79
CA LEU A 316 4.90 -14.08 -13.98
C LEU A 316 5.96 -12.97 -13.86
N ALA A 317 7.22 -13.33 -13.63
CA ALA A 317 8.33 -12.37 -13.59
C ALA A 317 8.47 -11.60 -14.93
N LEU A 318 8.27 -12.29 -16.06
CA LEU A 318 8.26 -11.67 -17.38
C LEU A 318 7.09 -10.67 -17.52
N PHE A 319 5.87 -11.02 -17.08
CA PHE A 319 4.74 -10.10 -17.10
C PHE A 319 4.98 -8.86 -16.23
N VAL A 320 5.58 -9.03 -15.05
CA VAL A 320 5.96 -7.92 -14.17
C VAL A 320 6.96 -6.99 -14.86
N ALA A 321 7.97 -7.55 -15.51
CA ALA A 321 8.96 -6.76 -16.27
C ALA A 321 8.29 -5.99 -17.43
N VAL A 322 7.43 -6.64 -18.20
CA VAL A 322 6.67 -5.99 -19.28
C VAL A 322 5.80 -4.84 -18.75
N LYS A 323 5.04 -5.08 -17.69
CA LYS A 323 4.21 -4.04 -17.06
C LYS A 323 5.06 -2.87 -16.57
N CYS A 324 6.20 -3.15 -15.95
CA CYS A 324 7.15 -2.13 -15.50
C CYS A 324 7.66 -1.29 -16.66
N PHE A 325 8.07 -1.91 -17.76
CA PHE A 325 8.59 -1.22 -18.95
C PHE A 325 7.52 -0.38 -19.64
N GLN A 326 6.28 -0.86 -19.70
CA GLN A 326 5.14 -0.06 -20.14
C GLN A 326 4.94 1.20 -19.27
N LEU A 327 5.04 1.05 -17.94
CA LEU A 327 4.96 2.18 -16.99
C LEU A 327 6.12 3.18 -17.12
N LEU A 328 7.27 2.74 -17.61
CA LEU A 328 8.44 3.58 -17.84
C LEU A 328 8.48 4.19 -19.25
N GLY A 329 7.67 3.70 -20.18
CA GLY A 329 7.76 4.04 -21.59
C GLY A 329 9.03 3.51 -22.26
N TYR A 330 9.58 2.40 -21.76
CA TYR A 330 10.77 1.76 -22.30
C TYR A 330 10.41 0.75 -23.38
N ASP A 331 11.31 0.55 -24.32
CA ASP A 331 11.16 -0.49 -25.35
C ASP A 331 11.23 -1.88 -24.72
N LEU A 332 10.24 -2.73 -25.02
CA LEU A 332 10.18 -4.10 -24.53
C LEU A 332 11.34 -4.97 -25.03
N LYS A 333 12.03 -4.61 -26.09
CA LYS A 333 13.27 -5.22 -26.54
C LYS A 333 14.43 -5.09 -25.54
N ASN A 334 14.31 -4.19 -24.59
CA ASN A 334 15.25 -4.06 -23.49
C ASN A 334 14.99 -5.05 -22.33
N ILE A 335 13.96 -5.87 -22.45
CA ILE A 335 13.73 -7.03 -21.59
C ILE A 335 14.36 -8.23 -22.29
N ILE A 336 15.51 -8.68 -21.78
CA ILE A 336 16.25 -9.82 -22.32
C ILE A 336 15.79 -11.07 -21.56
N ALA A 337 14.94 -11.87 -22.20
CA ALA A 337 14.48 -13.14 -21.67
C ALA A 337 15.41 -14.27 -22.15
N VAL A 338 15.96 -15.03 -21.24
CA VAL A 338 16.95 -16.07 -21.55
C VAL A 338 16.40 -17.44 -21.17
N THR A 339 16.21 -18.33 -22.14
CA THR A 339 15.96 -19.75 -21.87
C THR A 339 17.28 -20.52 -21.92
N MET A 340 17.45 -21.40 -20.96
CA MET A 340 18.70 -22.17 -20.79
C MET A 340 18.38 -23.66 -20.67
N PRO A 341 18.09 -24.33 -21.80
CA PRO A 341 17.74 -25.76 -21.80
C PRO A 341 18.91 -26.62 -21.31
N SER A 342 18.57 -27.69 -20.58
CA SER A 342 19.47 -28.68 -20.04
C SER A 342 18.76 -30.03 -19.92
N PHE A 343 19.33 -30.99 -19.20
CA PHE A 343 18.87 -32.39 -19.09
C PHE A 343 17.40 -32.63 -18.75
N GLY A 344 16.76 -31.73 -18.03
CA GLY A 344 15.39 -31.89 -17.54
C GLY A 344 14.36 -30.97 -18.19
N THR A 345 14.74 -30.26 -19.25
CA THR A 345 13.83 -29.30 -19.91
C THR A 345 12.80 -30.05 -20.76
N SER A 346 11.50 -29.93 -20.44
CA SER A 346 10.44 -30.52 -21.26
C SER A 346 10.17 -29.67 -22.51
N GLU A 347 9.73 -30.32 -23.59
CA GLU A 347 9.35 -29.61 -24.82
C GLU A 347 8.23 -28.56 -24.57
N ILE A 348 7.30 -28.86 -23.68
CA ILE A 348 6.19 -27.97 -23.35
C ILE A 348 6.70 -26.70 -22.68
N THR A 349 7.54 -26.81 -21.66
CA THR A 349 8.08 -25.64 -20.95
C THR A 349 8.99 -24.82 -21.86
N HIS A 350 9.79 -25.47 -22.69
CA HIS A 350 10.64 -24.79 -23.66
C HIS A 350 9.81 -24.01 -24.67
N SER A 351 8.79 -24.65 -25.28
CA SER A 351 7.88 -24.00 -26.21
C SER A 351 7.14 -22.80 -25.57
N ASN A 352 6.66 -22.97 -24.32
CA ASN A 352 5.99 -21.90 -23.57
C ASN A 352 6.90 -20.69 -23.35
N ALA A 353 8.19 -20.91 -23.06
CA ALA A 353 9.15 -19.82 -22.88
C ALA A 353 9.32 -19.00 -24.16
N LEU A 354 9.56 -19.69 -25.29
CA LEU A 354 9.73 -19.06 -26.59
C LEU A 354 8.48 -18.28 -27.03
N GLU A 355 7.32 -18.91 -26.91
CA GLU A 355 6.04 -18.33 -27.32
C GLU A 355 5.67 -17.10 -26.46
N SER A 356 5.85 -17.19 -25.14
CA SER A 356 5.56 -16.06 -24.23
C SER A 356 6.43 -14.83 -24.55
N ALA A 357 7.72 -15.03 -24.77
CA ALA A 357 8.63 -13.94 -25.12
C ALA A 357 8.31 -13.33 -26.48
N ARG A 358 7.93 -14.17 -27.45
CA ARG A 358 7.53 -13.75 -28.80
C ARG A 358 6.25 -12.91 -28.79
N ILE A 359 5.22 -13.37 -28.08
CA ILE A 359 3.93 -12.66 -27.97
C ILE A 359 4.11 -11.30 -27.30
N LEU A 360 4.94 -11.24 -26.26
CA LEU A 360 5.20 -10.01 -25.50
C LEU A 360 6.21 -9.07 -26.18
N GLY A 361 6.85 -9.51 -27.26
CA GLY A 361 7.77 -8.68 -28.05
C GLY A 361 9.10 -8.38 -27.38
N THR A 362 9.54 -9.20 -26.42
CA THR A 362 10.82 -9.06 -25.72
C THR A 362 12.01 -9.59 -26.54
N ASP A 363 13.26 -9.31 -26.12
CA ASP A 363 14.46 -9.92 -26.71
C ASP A 363 14.64 -11.32 -26.14
N MET A 364 14.37 -12.34 -26.95
CA MET A 364 14.48 -13.73 -26.53
C MET A 364 15.80 -14.33 -26.95
N ARG A 365 16.53 -14.90 -25.99
CA ARG A 365 17.81 -15.60 -26.24
C ARG A 365 17.75 -17.03 -25.73
N GLU A 366 18.30 -17.95 -26.48
CA GLU A 366 18.45 -19.35 -26.08
C GLU A 366 19.95 -19.66 -25.89
N ILE A 367 20.29 -20.13 -24.69
CA ILE A 367 21.67 -20.47 -24.30
C ILE A 367 21.65 -21.86 -23.68
N PRO A 368 21.95 -22.93 -24.45
CA PRO A 368 22.04 -24.26 -23.88
C PRO A 368 23.19 -24.37 -22.86
N ILE A 369 22.92 -24.94 -21.70
CA ILE A 369 23.90 -25.07 -20.60
C ILE A 369 24.40 -26.50 -20.42
N HIS A 370 23.95 -27.43 -21.24
CA HIS A 370 24.27 -28.85 -21.14
C HIS A 370 25.77 -29.12 -21.04
N ASP A 371 26.54 -28.60 -21.97
CA ASP A 371 27.97 -28.89 -22.06
C ASP A 371 28.79 -28.28 -20.92
N ALA A 372 28.42 -27.07 -20.47
CA ALA A 372 29.03 -26.40 -19.33
C ALA A 372 28.79 -27.20 -18.04
N VAL A 373 27.56 -27.68 -17.82
CA VAL A 373 27.21 -28.52 -16.67
C VAL A 373 27.95 -29.87 -16.73
N LEU A 374 28.04 -30.50 -17.89
CA LEU A 374 28.84 -31.72 -18.07
C LEU A 374 30.32 -31.52 -17.75
N GLN A 375 30.89 -30.41 -18.18
CA GLN A 375 32.28 -30.09 -17.85
C GLN A 375 32.44 -29.91 -16.33
N HIS A 376 31.52 -29.18 -15.68
CA HIS A 376 31.53 -29.05 -14.24
C HIS A 376 31.43 -30.39 -13.49
N PHE A 377 30.58 -31.31 -13.95
CA PHE A 377 30.47 -32.67 -13.37
C PHE A 377 31.79 -33.43 -13.48
N LYS A 378 32.50 -33.32 -14.63
CA LYS A 378 33.84 -33.93 -14.82
C LYS A 378 34.86 -33.33 -13.86
N ASP A 379 34.89 -32.01 -13.71
CA ASP A 379 35.85 -31.31 -12.86
C ASP A 379 35.72 -31.70 -11.37
N ILE A 380 34.51 -31.98 -10.91
CA ILE A 380 34.23 -32.44 -9.53
C ILE A 380 34.13 -33.96 -9.38
N SER A 381 34.41 -34.73 -10.45
CA SER A 381 34.30 -36.19 -10.50
C SER A 381 32.89 -36.69 -10.08
N TYR A 382 31.86 -36.00 -10.50
CA TYR A 382 30.46 -36.34 -10.24
C TYR A 382 29.90 -37.24 -11.34
N ASP A 383 29.16 -38.29 -10.93
CA ASP A 383 28.49 -39.19 -11.86
C ASP A 383 27.21 -38.54 -12.41
N GLU A 384 27.19 -38.21 -13.70
CA GLU A 384 26.09 -37.54 -14.40
C GLU A 384 24.75 -38.32 -14.38
N ASN A 385 24.78 -39.63 -14.07
CA ASN A 385 23.57 -40.44 -13.96
C ASN A 385 22.87 -40.31 -12.63
N LYS A 386 23.51 -39.73 -11.63
CA LYS A 386 22.86 -39.43 -10.34
C LYS A 386 21.92 -38.24 -10.51
N ARG A 387 20.76 -38.33 -9.81
CA ARG A 387 19.70 -37.29 -9.81
C ARG A 387 19.48 -36.78 -8.39
N ASP A 388 20.53 -36.22 -7.81
CA ASP A 388 20.53 -35.68 -6.45
C ASP A 388 20.66 -34.16 -6.42
N VAL A 389 20.82 -33.60 -5.23
CA VAL A 389 20.96 -32.16 -4.99
C VAL A 389 22.16 -31.53 -5.76
N VAL A 390 23.22 -32.29 -6.03
CA VAL A 390 24.38 -31.80 -6.81
C VAL A 390 23.98 -31.58 -8.26
N TYR A 391 23.25 -32.55 -8.82
CA TYR A 391 22.74 -32.46 -10.19
C TYR A 391 21.85 -31.24 -10.41
N GLU A 392 20.93 -30.98 -9.49
CA GLU A 392 20.00 -29.85 -9.60
C GLU A 392 20.72 -28.51 -9.39
N ASN A 393 21.54 -28.42 -8.34
CA ASN A 393 22.22 -27.18 -7.98
C ASN A 393 23.30 -26.76 -8.98
N ALA A 394 23.99 -27.70 -9.62
CA ALA A 394 24.95 -27.37 -10.66
C ALA A 394 24.29 -26.64 -11.82
N GLN A 395 23.16 -27.15 -12.30
CA GLN A 395 22.38 -26.50 -13.35
C GLN A 395 21.83 -25.12 -12.92
N ALA A 396 21.37 -25.01 -11.67
CA ALA A 396 20.85 -23.75 -11.14
C ALA A 396 21.94 -22.67 -11.06
N ARG A 397 23.15 -23.03 -10.61
CA ARG A 397 24.29 -22.11 -10.53
C ARG A 397 24.78 -21.66 -11.92
N GLU A 398 24.85 -22.58 -12.87
CA GLU A 398 25.24 -22.25 -14.26
C GLU A 398 24.28 -21.23 -14.88
N ARG A 399 22.96 -21.42 -14.68
CA ARG A 399 21.96 -20.45 -15.13
C ARG A 399 22.16 -19.08 -14.48
N THR A 400 22.39 -19.06 -13.16
CA THR A 400 22.61 -17.80 -12.43
C THR A 400 23.87 -17.07 -12.92
N GLN A 401 24.98 -17.79 -13.13
CA GLN A 401 26.23 -17.22 -13.62
C GLN A 401 26.03 -16.55 -14.98
N ILE A 402 25.40 -17.25 -15.93
CA ILE A 402 25.12 -16.71 -17.27
C ILE A 402 24.29 -15.45 -17.22
N LEU A 403 23.21 -15.44 -16.38
CA LEU A 403 22.35 -14.26 -16.25
C LEU A 403 23.09 -13.05 -15.67
N MET A 404 23.96 -13.28 -14.67
CA MET A 404 24.76 -12.22 -14.07
C MET A 404 25.80 -11.66 -15.05
N ASP A 405 26.49 -12.53 -15.80
CA ASP A 405 27.47 -12.11 -16.78
C ASP A 405 26.83 -11.36 -17.96
N LEU A 406 25.68 -11.80 -18.42
CA LEU A 406 24.89 -11.06 -19.40
C LEU A 406 24.44 -9.68 -18.85
N ALA A 407 24.04 -9.60 -17.62
CA ALA A 407 23.65 -8.33 -17.00
C ALA A 407 24.82 -7.35 -16.89
N ASN A 408 26.02 -7.85 -16.66
CA ASN A 408 27.25 -7.03 -16.65
C ASN A 408 27.67 -6.59 -18.04
N LYS A 409 27.39 -7.40 -19.05
CA LYS A 409 27.76 -7.13 -20.45
C LYS A 409 26.85 -6.10 -21.12
N GLU A 410 25.53 -6.14 -20.86
CA GLU A 410 24.50 -5.39 -21.59
C GLU A 410 24.21 -4.02 -20.97
#